data_dc80c5cda552d7ff8c7a2e97dcd84142
#
_entry.id   dc80c5cda552d7ff8c7a2e97dcd84142
#
_cell.length_a   1.000
_cell.length_b   1.000
_cell.length_c   1.000
_cell.angle_alpha   90.00
_cell.angle_beta   90.00
_cell.angle_gamma   90.00
#
_symmetry.space_group_name_H-M   'P 1'
#
loop_
_entity.id
_entity.type
_entity.pdbx_description
1 polymer ?
#
loop_
_entity_poly.entity_id
_entity_poly.type
_entity_poly.pdbx_seq_one_letter_code
_entity_poly.pdbx_strand_id
1 'polypeptide(L)'
;CGHASNSISAALGMAVAAARKGEENRHVVAVIGDGSMSGGLAFEGLNNASSTPNNLLIILNDNNMAIDRSVGGMKQYLLNLHTSEGYNRLRNVLSQKLYSWGILNDERRKSLIRFNNSLKSMLMQQQNIFEGLNIRYFGPVDGHDVTALTRVLREIKDMKGPKLLHIHTRKGKGFKPAEEAATLWHAPGIFDKETGERIVVDTSGMPPLFQDVFGNTLLELARKNDKIVGVTPAMPSGCSMNIMMKEMPDRVFDVGIAEGHAVTFSGGMAKEGLLPFCNVYSSFMQRAYDNIIHDVAIQKLHVCLLYTSDAADD
;
A
#
# COMPACT_ATOMS: atom_id res chain seq x y z
N CYS A 1 14.14 4.63 -3.62
CA CYS A 1 14.23 4.98 -2.22
C CYS A 1 13.49 3.95 -1.36
N GLY A 2 14.01 3.66 -0.16
CA GLY A 2 13.48 2.62 0.73
C GLY A 2 12.15 2.96 1.39
N HIS A 3 11.82 4.26 1.56
CA HIS A 3 10.58 4.70 2.19
C HIS A 3 9.40 4.59 1.21
N ALA A 4 8.31 4.00 1.67
CA ALA A 4 7.07 3.87 0.93
C ALA A 4 6.28 5.19 0.85
N SER A 5 5.22 5.24 0.06
CA SER A 5 4.20 6.32 -0.02
C SER A 5 4.64 7.64 -0.66
N ASN A 6 5.90 7.81 -1.09
CA ASN A 6 6.42 9.07 -1.63
C ASN A 6 6.28 9.23 -3.15
N SER A 7 5.97 8.16 -3.88
CA SER A 7 5.96 8.15 -5.35
C SER A 7 4.96 9.15 -5.96
N ILE A 8 3.78 9.30 -5.37
CA ILE A 8 2.74 10.22 -5.88
C ILE A 8 3.21 11.67 -5.75
N SER A 9 3.67 12.09 -4.57
CA SER A 9 4.13 13.47 -4.36
C SER A 9 5.34 13.82 -5.23
N ALA A 10 6.31 12.90 -5.35
CA ALA A 10 7.48 13.12 -6.20
C ALA A 10 7.08 13.24 -7.69
N ALA A 11 6.25 12.34 -8.18
CA ALA A 11 5.78 12.36 -9.56
C ALA A 11 4.88 13.58 -9.84
N LEU A 12 4.06 14.01 -8.89
CA LEU A 12 3.26 15.23 -9.02
C LEU A 12 4.16 16.45 -9.21
N GLY A 13 5.22 16.58 -8.41
CA GLY A 13 6.21 17.64 -8.56
C GLY A 13 6.86 17.63 -9.96
N MET A 14 7.20 16.44 -10.48
CA MET A 14 7.74 16.29 -11.84
C MET A 14 6.71 16.69 -12.90
N ALA A 15 5.44 16.32 -12.75
CA ALA A 15 4.37 16.65 -13.69
C ALA A 15 4.07 18.16 -13.72
N VAL A 16 4.05 18.79 -12.57
CA VAL A 16 3.89 20.26 -12.45
C VAL A 16 5.07 21.00 -13.09
N ALA A 17 6.30 20.53 -12.84
CA ALA A 17 7.50 21.11 -13.45
C ALA A 17 7.47 20.98 -14.99
N ALA A 18 7.06 19.82 -15.51
CA ALA A 18 6.91 19.61 -16.94
C ALA A 18 5.87 20.57 -17.56
N ALA A 19 4.71 20.72 -16.93
CA ALA A 19 3.68 21.66 -17.37
C ALA A 19 4.18 23.12 -17.38
N ARG A 20 4.92 23.52 -16.35
CA ARG A 20 5.54 24.86 -16.26
C ARG A 20 6.59 25.14 -17.33
N LYS A 21 7.29 24.09 -17.77
CA LYS A 21 8.30 24.17 -18.83
C LYS A 21 7.70 24.08 -20.25
N GLY A 22 6.39 23.88 -20.38
CA GLY A 22 5.74 23.67 -21.67
C GLY A 22 6.05 22.30 -22.31
N GLU A 23 6.49 21.31 -21.52
CA GLU A 23 6.79 19.95 -21.98
C GLU A 23 5.50 19.13 -22.14
N GLU A 24 4.63 19.51 -23.09
CA GLU A 24 3.27 18.94 -23.22
C GLU A 24 3.26 17.43 -23.52
N ASN A 25 4.30 16.90 -24.17
CA ASN A 25 4.42 15.51 -24.56
C ASN A 25 5.08 14.63 -23.47
N ARG A 26 5.45 15.23 -22.33
CA ARG A 26 6.07 14.49 -21.24
C ARG A 26 5.03 13.75 -20.42
N HIS A 27 5.17 12.43 -20.36
CA HIS A 27 4.34 11.58 -19.48
C HIS A 27 5.07 11.33 -18.15
N VAL A 28 4.38 11.57 -17.05
CA VAL A 28 4.86 11.28 -15.70
C VAL A 28 3.97 10.20 -15.09
N VAL A 29 4.59 9.12 -14.63
CA VAL A 29 3.90 7.96 -14.07
C VAL A 29 4.41 7.69 -12.67
N ALA A 30 3.51 7.63 -11.70
CA ALA A 30 3.77 7.14 -10.34
C ALA A 30 3.28 5.70 -10.22
N VAL A 31 4.13 4.78 -9.78
CA VAL A 31 3.70 3.42 -9.41
C VAL A 31 3.71 3.32 -7.89
N ILE A 32 2.62 2.85 -7.31
CA ILE A 32 2.45 2.70 -5.87
C ILE A 32 1.76 1.37 -5.56
N GLY A 33 2.25 0.65 -4.54
CA GLY A 33 1.60 -0.55 -4.03
C GLY A 33 0.44 -0.24 -3.09
N ASP A 34 -0.49 -1.19 -2.94
CA ASP A 34 -1.65 -1.07 -2.05
C ASP A 34 -1.26 -0.83 -0.58
N GLY A 35 -0.24 -1.53 -0.08
CA GLY A 35 0.31 -1.28 1.26
C GLY A 35 0.86 0.14 1.42
N SER A 36 1.54 0.68 0.40
CA SER A 36 2.08 2.05 0.40
C SER A 36 0.99 3.12 0.32
N MET A 37 -0.21 2.78 -0.17
CA MET A 37 -1.36 3.68 -0.18
C MET A 37 -1.90 4.00 1.21
N SER A 38 -1.59 3.21 2.24
CA SER A 38 -2.01 3.48 3.63
C SER A 38 -1.23 4.62 4.29
N GLY A 39 -0.09 5.02 3.75
CA GLY A 39 0.71 6.11 4.30
C GLY A 39 0.13 7.50 4.02
N GLY A 40 0.18 8.41 5.01
CA GLY A 40 -0.39 9.75 4.93
C GLY A 40 0.10 10.56 3.72
N LEU A 41 1.39 10.49 3.40
CA LEU A 41 1.99 11.20 2.27
C LEU A 41 1.37 10.81 0.91
N ALA A 42 0.88 9.57 0.76
CA ALA A 42 0.15 9.16 -0.44
C ALA A 42 -1.19 9.91 -0.57
N PHE A 43 -1.93 10.06 0.54
CA PHE A 43 -3.17 10.84 0.56
C PHE A 43 -2.94 12.32 0.36
N GLU A 44 -1.88 12.90 0.94
CA GLU A 44 -1.48 14.29 0.69
C GLU A 44 -1.17 14.51 -0.78
N GLY A 45 -0.43 13.59 -1.41
CA GLY A 45 -0.15 13.61 -2.84
C GLY A 45 -1.41 13.53 -3.71
N LEU A 46 -2.36 12.65 -3.38
CA LEU A 46 -3.66 12.53 -4.07
C LEU A 46 -4.49 13.80 -3.93
N ASN A 47 -4.57 14.34 -2.71
CA ASN A 47 -5.30 15.59 -2.45
C ASN A 47 -4.75 16.76 -3.29
N ASN A 48 -3.43 16.89 -3.35
CA ASN A 48 -2.80 17.93 -4.17
C ASN A 48 -2.92 17.68 -5.67
N ALA A 49 -2.87 16.42 -6.12
CA ALA A 49 -3.03 16.08 -7.53
C ALA A 49 -4.40 16.50 -8.08
N SER A 50 -5.42 16.52 -7.24
CA SER A 50 -6.78 16.92 -7.61
C SER A 50 -6.93 18.43 -7.86
N SER A 51 -6.13 19.26 -7.22
CA SER A 51 -6.22 20.72 -7.26
C SER A 51 -5.18 21.40 -8.14
N THR A 52 -4.11 20.69 -8.51
CA THR A 52 -2.97 21.23 -9.27
C THR A 52 -3.08 20.79 -10.72
N PRO A 53 -2.96 21.71 -11.73
CA PRO A 53 -2.95 21.32 -13.13
C PRO A 53 -1.80 20.38 -13.46
N ASN A 54 -2.13 19.15 -13.85
CA ASN A 54 -1.15 18.11 -14.18
C ASN A 54 -1.78 17.01 -15.05
N ASN A 55 -0.93 16.17 -15.65
CA ASN A 55 -1.33 14.99 -16.42
C ASN A 55 -0.83 13.69 -15.78
N LEU A 56 -0.61 13.68 -14.46
CA LEU A 56 -0.08 12.55 -13.72
C LEU A 56 -0.91 11.28 -13.94
N LEU A 57 -0.23 10.18 -14.28
CA LEU A 57 -0.79 8.84 -14.24
C LEU A 57 -0.29 8.13 -12.99
N ILE A 58 -1.21 7.71 -12.14
CA ILE A 58 -0.92 6.89 -10.97
C ILE A 58 -1.29 5.45 -11.31
N ILE A 59 -0.36 4.51 -11.16
CA ILE A 59 -0.62 3.07 -11.28
C ILE A 59 -0.63 2.49 -9.87
N LEU A 60 -1.82 2.11 -9.41
CA LEU A 60 -2.00 1.40 -8.16
C LEU A 60 -1.83 -0.10 -8.42
N ASN A 61 -0.74 -0.66 -7.93
CA ASN A 61 -0.46 -2.10 -8.00
C ASN A 61 -0.99 -2.80 -6.75
N ASP A 62 -2.17 -3.37 -6.86
CA ASP A 62 -2.84 -4.09 -5.79
C ASP A 62 -2.50 -5.58 -5.85
N ASN A 63 -1.77 -6.05 -4.85
CA ASN A 63 -1.47 -7.47 -4.66
C ASN A 63 -1.79 -7.95 -3.24
N ASN A 64 -2.45 -7.10 -2.43
CA ASN A 64 -2.84 -7.36 -1.06
C ASN A 64 -1.66 -7.71 -0.12
N MET A 65 -0.48 -7.19 -0.42
CA MET A 65 0.76 -7.45 0.33
C MET A 65 1.58 -6.17 0.54
N ALA A 66 2.04 -5.99 1.78
CA ALA A 66 3.18 -5.15 2.14
C ALA A 66 4.42 -6.03 2.36
N ILE A 67 5.12 -5.93 3.49
CA ILE A 67 6.04 -6.99 3.97
C ILE A 67 5.19 -8.21 4.33
N ASP A 68 4.26 -8.03 5.25
CA ASP A 68 3.18 -8.96 5.57
C ASP A 68 1.91 -8.62 4.78
N ARG A 69 0.77 -9.24 5.09
CA ARG A 69 -0.50 -8.91 4.42
C ARG A 69 -0.93 -7.50 4.78
N SER A 70 -1.38 -6.76 3.78
CA SER A 70 -1.94 -5.42 3.98
C SER A 70 -3.09 -5.43 4.99
N VAL A 71 -3.21 -4.38 5.80
CA VAL A 71 -4.23 -4.23 6.84
C VAL A 71 -5.03 -2.93 6.67
N GLY A 72 -6.11 -2.80 7.42
CA GLY A 72 -6.89 -1.58 7.55
C GLY A 72 -8.00 -1.39 6.51
N GLY A 73 -8.71 -0.27 6.64
CA GLY A 73 -9.90 0.04 5.85
C GLY A 73 -9.62 0.20 4.34
N MET A 74 -8.45 0.71 3.97
CA MET A 74 -8.06 0.83 2.56
C MET A 74 -7.99 -0.53 1.87
N LYS A 75 -7.42 -1.55 2.52
CA LYS A 75 -7.42 -2.92 2.01
C LYS A 75 -8.84 -3.42 1.73
N GLN A 76 -9.75 -3.27 2.72
CA GLN A 76 -11.12 -3.72 2.57
C GLN A 76 -11.85 -2.96 1.45
N TYR A 77 -11.56 -1.67 1.34
CA TYR A 77 -12.09 -0.83 0.26
C TYR A 77 -11.64 -1.30 -1.13
N LEU A 78 -10.33 -1.56 -1.32
CA LEU A 78 -9.79 -2.06 -2.58
C LEU A 78 -10.33 -3.46 -2.92
N LEU A 79 -10.44 -4.34 -1.93
CA LEU A 79 -11.05 -5.66 -2.09
C LEU A 79 -12.51 -5.54 -2.55
N ASN A 80 -13.30 -4.65 -1.98
CA ASN A 80 -14.68 -4.43 -2.37
C ASN A 80 -14.80 -3.88 -3.81
N LEU A 81 -13.85 -3.01 -4.23
CA LEU A 81 -13.79 -2.56 -5.63
C LEU A 81 -13.51 -3.73 -6.59
N HIS A 82 -12.70 -4.70 -6.17
CA HIS A 82 -12.38 -5.88 -6.98
C HIS A 82 -13.53 -6.91 -7.03
N THR A 83 -14.20 -7.14 -5.91
CA THR A 83 -15.22 -8.20 -5.75
C THR A 83 -16.64 -7.79 -6.18
N SER A 84 -16.87 -6.55 -6.59
CA SER A 84 -18.21 -6.13 -7.02
C SER A 84 -18.62 -6.83 -8.33
N GLU A 85 -19.24 -8.01 -8.20
CA GLU A 85 -19.69 -8.85 -9.31
C GLU A 85 -20.66 -8.12 -10.25
N GLY A 86 -21.48 -7.22 -9.73
CA GLY A 86 -22.41 -6.43 -10.53
C GLY A 86 -21.72 -5.57 -11.59
N TYR A 87 -20.58 -4.98 -11.24
CA TYR A 87 -19.77 -4.17 -12.17
C TYR A 87 -19.13 -5.04 -13.26
N ASN A 88 -18.50 -6.14 -12.88
CA ASN A 88 -17.84 -7.04 -13.83
C ASN A 88 -18.82 -7.72 -14.80
N ARG A 89 -19.98 -8.11 -14.31
CA ARG A 89 -21.05 -8.72 -15.13
C ARG A 89 -21.67 -7.74 -16.13
N LEU A 90 -21.96 -6.51 -15.68
CA LEU A 90 -22.52 -5.46 -16.55
C LEU A 90 -21.52 -5.02 -17.62
N ARG A 91 -20.25 -4.86 -17.27
CA ARG A 91 -19.16 -4.53 -18.20
C ARG A 91 -19.01 -5.59 -19.29
N ASN A 92 -19.03 -6.86 -18.92
CA ASN A 92 -18.90 -7.97 -19.87
C ASN A 92 -20.12 -8.09 -20.79
N VAL A 93 -21.33 -7.92 -20.28
CA VAL A 93 -22.57 -7.94 -21.06
C VAL A 93 -22.67 -6.77 -22.03
N LEU A 94 -22.28 -5.55 -21.58
CA LEU A 94 -22.27 -4.35 -22.43
C LEU A 94 -21.18 -4.42 -23.51
N SER A 95 -19.97 -4.86 -23.17
CA SER A 95 -18.90 -5.00 -24.16
C SER A 95 -19.23 -6.05 -25.22
N GLN A 96 -19.79 -7.20 -24.85
CA GLN A 96 -20.21 -8.23 -25.78
C GLN A 96 -21.36 -7.79 -26.70
N LYS A 97 -22.38 -7.11 -26.17
CA LYS A 97 -23.50 -6.61 -26.98
C LYS A 97 -23.09 -5.49 -27.94
N LEU A 98 -22.19 -4.59 -27.51
CA LEU A 98 -21.69 -3.51 -28.38
C LEU A 98 -20.78 -4.03 -29.49
N TYR A 99 -20.01 -5.09 -29.24
CA TYR A 99 -19.22 -5.79 -30.27
C TYR A 99 -20.14 -6.50 -31.32
N SER A 100 -21.23 -7.12 -30.85
CA SER A 100 -22.15 -7.87 -31.73
C SER A 100 -23.00 -6.97 -32.63
N TRP A 101 -23.18 -5.66 -32.29
CA TRP A 101 -24.02 -4.73 -33.03
C TRP A 101 -23.28 -3.84 -34.03
N GLY A 102 -21.95 -4.01 -34.18
CA GLY A 102 -21.19 -3.29 -35.23
C GLY A 102 -21.20 -1.75 -35.15
N ILE A 103 -21.56 -1.18 -34.01
CA ILE A 103 -21.86 0.26 -33.83
C ILE A 103 -20.60 1.11 -33.53
N LEU A 104 -19.41 0.56 -33.63
CA LEU A 104 -18.17 1.21 -33.20
C LEU A 104 -17.45 1.97 -34.31
N ASN A 105 -17.78 3.26 -34.49
CA ASN A 105 -16.93 4.26 -35.12
C ASN A 105 -16.16 5.04 -34.03
N ASP A 106 -14.90 5.45 -34.31
CA ASP A 106 -13.95 6.02 -33.32
C ASP A 106 -14.45 7.26 -32.58
N GLU A 107 -15.25 8.10 -33.18
CA GLU A 107 -15.85 9.27 -32.47
C GLU A 107 -16.94 8.87 -31.46
N ARG A 108 -17.72 7.87 -31.75
CA ARG A 108 -18.74 7.35 -30.83
C ARG A 108 -18.13 6.59 -29.66
N ARG A 109 -16.93 6.05 -29.84
CA ARG A 109 -16.15 5.38 -28.79
C ARG A 109 -15.77 6.32 -27.66
N LYS A 110 -15.36 7.57 -27.95
CA LYS A 110 -15.08 8.62 -26.92
C LYS A 110 -16.34 9.01 -26.16
N SER A 111 -17.48 9.06 -26.83
CA SER A 111 -18.78 9.34 -26.20
C SER A 111 -19.26 8.18 -25.32
N LEU A 112 -19.01 6.94 -25.75
CA LEU A 112 -19.33 5.73 -24.99
C LEU A 112 -18.49 5.57 -23.71
N ILE A 113 -17.23 5.95 -23.75
CA ILE A 113 -16.36 5.96 -22.54
C ILE A 113 -16.91 6.99 -21.53
N ARG A 114 -17.34 8.18 -21.98
CA ARG A 114 -17.99 9.19 -21.12
C ARG A 114 -19.34 8.70 -20.59
N PHE A 115 -20.16 8.10 -21.44
CA PHE A 115 -21.47 7.55 -21.06
C PHE A 115 -21.32 6.36 -20.10
N ASN A 116 -20.34 5.47 -20.32
CA ASN A 116 -20.05 4.36 -19.44
C ASN A 116 -19.56 4.82 -18.05
N ASN A 117 -18.77 5.90 -17.99
CA ASN A 117 -18.35 6.51 -16.72
C ASN A 117 -19.54 7.20 -16.01
N SER A 118 -20.44 7.85 -16.75
CA SER A 118 -21.66 8.45 -16.18
C SER A 118 -22.67 7.41 -15.72
N LEU A 119 -22.84 6.32 -16.48
CA LEU A 119 -23.69 5.19 -16.08
C LEU A 119 -23.11 4.43 -14.88
N LYS A 120 -21.79 4.34 -14.81
CA LYS A 120 -21.04 3.76 -13.67
C LYS A 120 -21.29 4.56 -12.39
N SER A 121 -21.23 5.88 -12.44
CA SER A 121 -21.53 6.74 -11.29
C SER A 121 -23.00 6.72 -10.86
N MET A 122 -23.93 6.52 -11.81
CA MET A 122 -25.35 6.38 -11.53
C MET A 122 -25.75 5.01 -10.94
N LEU A 123 -25.08 3.95 -11.36
CA LEU A 123 -25.36 2.57 -10.90
C LEU A 123 -24.59 2.18 -9.65
N MET A 124 -23.43 2.78 -9.40
CA MET A 124 -22.72 2.69 -8.14
C MET A 124 -23.16 3.86 -7.25
N GLN A 125 -24.05 3.62 -6.31
CA GLN A 125 -24.46 4.59 -5.28
C GLN A 125 -23.28 5.05 -4.36
N GLN A 126 -22.05 4.65 -4.65
CA GLN A 126 -20.85 5.09 -3.95
C GLN A 126 -19.84 5.59 -4.98
N GLN A 127 -19.59 6.89 -4.97
CA GLN A 127 -18.40 7.45 -5.61
C GLN A 127 -17.17 6.80 -5.01
N ASN A 128 -16.29 6.31 -5.86
CA ASN A 128 -15.00 5.80 -5.41
C ASN A 128 -14.18 6.99 -4.87
N ILE A 129 -13.37 6.76 -3.83
CA ILE A 129 -12.58 7.79 -3.14
C ILE A 129 -11.73 8.62 -4.11
N PHE A 130 -11.21 8.02 -5.18
CA PHE A 130 -10.37 8.70 -6.17
C PHE A 130 -11.21 9.64 -7.05
N GLU A 131 -12.38 9.19 -7.47
CA GLU A 131 -13.33 10.02 -8.25
C GLU A 131 -13.88 11.16 -7.37
N GLY A 132 -14.08 10.91 -6.07
CA GLY A 132 -14.42 11.95 -5.09
C GLY A 132 -13.35 13.05 -4.98
N LEU A 133 -12.09 12.71 -5.24
CA LEU A 133 -10.97 13.64 -5.34
C LEU A 133 -10.75 14.19 -6.77
N ASN A 134 -11.70 14.05 -7.69
CA ASN A 134 -11.56 14.42 -9.11
C ASN A 134 -10.39 13.73 -9.85
N ILE A 135 -9.95 12.58 -9.40
CA ILE A 135 -8.95 11.74 -10.07
C ILE A 135 -9.72 10.67 -10.86
N ARG A 136 -9.53 10.63 -12.18
CA ARG A 136 -10.22 9.64 -13.02
C ARG A 136 -9.69 8.24 -12.68
N TYR A 137 -10.62 7.35 -12.36
CA TYR A 137 -10.29 5.97 -12.01
C TYR A 137 -10.54 5.01 -13.17
N PHE A 138 -9.57 4.14 -13.43
CA PHE A 138 -9.63 3.06 -14.41
C PHE A 138 -9.25 1.75 -13.74
N GLY A 139 -10.00 0.69 -14.02
CA GLY A 139 -9.72 -0.64 -13.49
C GLY A 139 -10.85 -1.21 -12.62
N PRO A 140 -10.59 -2.28 -11.85
CA PRO A 140 -9.31 -3.01 -11.84
C PRO A 140 -9.04 -3.77 -13.15
N VAL A 141 -7.76 -3.87 -13.52
CA VAL A 141 -7.26 -4.58 -14.71
C VAL A 141 -6.29 -5.67 -14.23
N ASP A 142 -6.28 -6.84 -14.89
CA ASP A 142 -5.26 -7.86 -14.62
C ASP A 142 -3.88 -7.34 -15.03
N GLY A 143 -3.01 -7.11 -14.04
CA GLY A 143 -1.66 -6.63 -14.25
C GLY A 143 -0.70 -7.66 -14.84
N HIS A 144 -1.11 -8.94 -14.91
CA HIS A 144 -0.35 -10.00 -15.59
C HIS A 144 -0.75 -10.18 -17.07
N ASP A 145 -1.88 -9.61 -17.50
CA ASP A 145 -2.25 -9.54 -18.92
C ASP A 145 -1.59 -8.30 -19.57
N VAL A 146 -0.37 -8.50 -20.05
CA VAL A 146 0.44 -7.42 -20.67
C VAL A 146 -0.26 -6.85 -21.91
N THR A 147 -1.02 -7.67 -22.66
CA THR A 147 -1.73 -7.22 -23.86
C THR A 147 -2.88 -6.28 -23.50
N ALA A 148 -3.70 -6.67 -22.52
CA ALA A 148 -4.77 -5.82 -22.00
C ALA A 148 -4.24 -4.54 -21.37
N LEU A 149 -3.18 -4.66 -20.56
CA LEU A 149 -2.55 -3.53 -19.88
C LEU A 149 -1.98 -2.51 -20.88
N THR A 150 -1.26 -2.97 -21.92
CA THR A 150 -0.71 -2.12 -22.97
C THR A 150 -1.81 -1.36 -23.72
N ARG A 151 -2.93 -2.05 -24.02
CA ARG A 151 -4.09 -1.41 -24.67
C ARG A 151 -4.67 -0.30 -23.80
N VAL A 152 -4.92 -0.57 -22.51
CA VAL A 152 -5.47 0.42 -21.58
C VAL A 152 -4.52 1.61 -21.45
N LEU A 153 -3.23 1.37 -21.27
CA LEU A 153 -2.23 2.44 -21.16
C LEU A 153 -2.19 3.34 -22.40
N ARG A 154 -2.29 2.77 -23.62
CA ARG A 154 -2.38 3.54 -24.86
C ARG A 154 -3.61 4.44 -24.92
N GLU A 155 -4.73 3.97 -24.38
CA GLU A 155 -5.99 4.74 -24.37
C GLU A 155 -5.97 5.89 -23.36
N ILE A 156 -5.31 5.72 -22.21
CA ILE A 156 -5.38 6.71 -21.11
C ILE A 156 -4.19 7.66 -21.06
N LYS A 157 -3.03 7.33 -21.67
CA LYS A 157 -1.79 8.11 -21.56
C LYS A 157 -1.94 9.59 -21.95
N ASP A 158 -2.72 9.87 -23.01
CA ASP A 158 -2.90 11.21 -23.56
C ASP A 158 -4.11 11.96 -22.99
N MET A 159 -4.83 11.34 -22.03
CA MET A 159 -5.94 12.00 -21.37
C MET A 159 -5.43 13.09 -20.44
N LYS A 160 -6.03 14.28 -20.49
CA LYS A 160 -5.67 15.40 -19.62
C LYS A 160 -6.20 15.23 -18.21
N GLY A 161 -5.47 15.75 -17.24
CA GLY A 161 -5.78 15.72 -15.83
C GLY A 161 -5.29 14.44 -15.11
N PRO A 162 -5.33 14.43 -13.77
CA PRO A 162 -4.86 13.30 -12.97
C PRO A 162 -5.74 12.08 -13.20
N LYS A 163 -5.09 10.92 -13.27
CA LYS A 163 -5.75 9.63 -13.48
C LYS A 163 -5.07 8.52 -12.72
N LEU A 164 -5.85 7.56 -12.27
CA LEU A 164 -5.38 6.38 -11.56
C LEU A 164 -5.81 5.12 -12.32
N LEU A 165 -4.83 4.29 -12.64
CA LEU A 165 -5.03 2.94 -13.15
C LEU A 165 -4.81 1.93 -12.02
N HIS A 166 -5.88 1.26 -11.64
CA HIS A 166 -5.81 0.18 -10.66
C HIS A 166 -5.53 -1.14 -11.38
N ILE A 167 -4.41 -1.76 -11.07
CA ILE A 167 -4.04 -3.08 -11.57
C ILE A 167 -4.01 -4.07 -10.43
N HIS A 168 -4.51 -5.27 -10.69
CA HIS A 168 -4.44 -6.38 -9.74
C HIS A 168 -3.34 -7.34 -10.15
N THR A 169 -2.45 -7.66 -9.21
CA THR A 169 -1.34 -8.59 -9.44
C THR A 169 -1.26 -9.63 -8.32
N ARG A 170 -0.50 -10.67 -8.55
CA ARG A 170 -0.13 -11.66 -7.54
C ARG A 170 1.37 -11.58 -7.29
N LYS A 171 1.77 -11.29 -6.06
CA LYS A 171 3.19 -11.22 -5.67
C LYS A 171 3.87 -12.57 -5.91
N GLY A 172 5.04 -12.53 -6.55
CA GLY A 172 5.80 -13.74 -6.90
C GLY A 172 5.30 -14.52 -8.12
N LYS A 173 4.32 -14.01 -8.86
CA LYS A 173 3.73 -14.67 -10.02
C LYS A 173 4.78 -15.15 -11.03
N GLY A 174 4.72 -16.44 -11.35
CA GLY A 174 5.65 -17.11 -12.26
C GLY A 174 6.82 -17.80 -11.56
N PHE A 175 6.96 -17.64 -10.24
CA PHE A 175 7.96 -18.37 -9.44
C PHE A 175 7.26 -19.04 -8.24
N LYS A 176 7.04 -20.34 -8.35
CA LYS A 176 6.22 -21.12 -7.43
C LYS A 176 6.60 -20.93 -5.94
N PRO A 177 7.89 -20.96 -5.53
CA PRO A 177 8.26 -20.73 -4.13
C PRO A 177 7.81 -19.37 -3.59
N ALA A 178 7.87 -18.32 -4.42
CA ALA A 178 7.43 -16.98 -4.02
C ALA A 178 5.90 -16.84 -4.01
N GLU A 179 5.19 -17.58 -4.86
CA GLU A 179 3.73 -17.60 -4.85
C GLU A 179 3.16 -18.29 -3.60
N GLU A 180 3.86 -19.32 -3.09
CA GLU A 180 3.46 -20.10 -1.91
C GLU A 180 3.85 -19.42 -0.59
N ALA A 181 4.95 -18.65 -0.56
CA ALA A 181 5.49 -18.03 0.66
C ALA A 181 5.88 -16.56 0.43
N ALA A 182 4.92 -15.73 0.01
CA ALA A 182 5.16 -14.36 -0.43
C ALA A 182 5.85 -13.44 0.61
N THR A 183 5.61 -13.64 1.90
CA THR A 183 6.30 -12.90 2.99
C THR A 183 7.77 -13.27 3.05
N LEU A 184 8.09 -14.56 3.00
CA LEU A 184 9.47 -15.06 3.01
C LEU A 184 10.28 -14.56 1.80
N TRP A 185 9.60 -14.46 0.65
CA TRP A 185 10.17 -14.01 -0.62
C TRP A 185 10.08 -12.50 -0.84
N HIS A 186 9.72 -11.74 0.17
CA HIS A 186 9.80 -10.28 0.10
C HIS A 186 11.26 -9.80 0.03
N ALA A 187 12.13 -10.39 0.87
CA ALA A 187 13.58 -10.19 0.86
C ALA A 187 14.27 -11.53 1.16
N PRO A 188 14.37 -12.45 0.17
CA PRO A 188 14.76 -13.84 0.43
C PRO A 188 16.25 -14.03 0.75
N GLY A 189 17.09 -13.00 0.58
CA GLY A 189 18.54 -13.15 0.63
C GLY A 189 19.07 -13.93 -0.57
N ILE A 190 20.18 -14.66 -0.40
CA ILE A 190 20.77 -15.47 -1.47
C ILE A 190 20.01 -16.78 -1.61
N PHE A 191 19.68 -17.17 -2.84
CA PHE A 191 18.98 -18.40 -3.15
C PHE A 191 19.41 -18.98 -4.50
N ASP A 192 19.24 -20.28 -4.69
CA ASP A 192 19.41 -20.93 -5.98
C ASP A 192 18.16 -20.64 -6.86
N LYS A 193 18.38 -20.04 -8.01
CA LYS A 193 17.29 -19.60 -8.90
C LYS A 193 16.57 -20.78 -9.61
N GLU A 194 17.23 -21.94 -9.75
CA GLU A 194 16.68 -23.11 -10.43
C GLU A 194 15.80 -23.94 -9.47
N THR A 195 16.28 -24.14 -8.23
CA THR A 195 15.58 -24.96 -7.23
C THR A 195 14.66 -24.13 -6.34
N GLY A 196 14.93 -22.83 -6.16
CA GLY A 196 14.28 -21.99 -5.17
C GLY A 196 14.77 -22.25 -3.73
N GLU A 197 15.85 -23.02 -3.55
CA GLU A 197 16.41 -23.24 -2.23
C GLU A 197 17.17 -22.01 -1.75
N ARG A 198 16.83 -21.54 -0.55
CA ARG A 198 17.54 -20.42 0.08
C ARG A 198 18.83 -20.90 0.70
N ILE A 199 19.91 -20.17 0.43
CA ILE A 199 21.19 -20.39 1.07
C ILE A 199 21.12 -19.75 2.45
N VAL A 200 20.80 -20.56 3.45
CA VAL A 200 20.73 -20.10 4.85
C VAL A 200 22.10 -20.27 5.48
N VAL A 201 22.62 -19.19 6.05
CA VAL A 201 23.85 -19.26 6.84
C VAL A 201 23.57 -20.12 8.08
N ASP A 202 24.46 -21.06 8.37
CA ASP A 202 24.36 -21.85 9.60
C ASP A 202 24.53 -20.92 10.81
N THR A 203 23.48 -20.77 11.57
CA THR A 203 23.44 -19.97 12.81
C THR A 203 23.52 -20.82 14.06
N SER A 204 23.86 -22.12 13.92
CA SER A 204 24.04 -23.01 15.06
C SER A 204 25.19 -22.49 15.95
N GLY A 205 24.87 -22.22 17.21
CA GLY A 205 25.80 -21.61 18.16
C GLY A 205 25.85 -20.08 18.19
N MET A 206 25.12 -19.40 17.34
CA MET A 206 24.90 -17.93 17.44
C MET A 206 23.86 -17.61 18.52
N PRO A 207 23.96 -16.45 19.20
CA PRO A 207 22.90 -15.99 20.08
C PRO A 207 21.61 -15.73 19.28
N PRO A 208 20.43 -15.74 19.95
CA PRO A 208 19.16 -15.41 19.27
C PRO A 208 19.21 -13.96 18.75
N LEU A 209 18.44 -13.70 17.70
CA LEU A 209 18.29 -12.33 17.17
C LEU A 209 17.65 -11.42 18.23
N PHE A 210 18.07 -10.17 18.29
CA PHE A 210 17.49 -9.18 19.21
C PHE A 210 15.97 -9.08 19.10
N GLN A 211 15.43 -9.11 17.87
CA GLN A 211 13.99 -9.08 17.64
C GLN A 211 13.27 -10.28 18.30
N ASP A 212 13.87 -11.48 18.29
CA ASP A 212 13.25 -12.67 18.87
C ASP A 212 13.31 -12.63 20.41
N VAL A 213 14.39 -12.12 20.97
CA VAL A 213 14.49 -11.84 22.41
C VAL A 213 13.42 -10.84 22.80
N PHE A 214 13.26 -9.75 22.05
CA PHE A 214 12.23 -8.75 22.28
C PHE A 214 10.83 -9.37 22.23
N GLY A 215 10.47 -10.08 21.13
CA GLY A 215 9.14 -10.64 20.95
C GLY A 215 8.74 -11.62 22.07
N ASN A 216 9.67 -12.49 22.50
CA ASN A 216 9.43 -13.42 23.60
C ASN A 216 9.30 -12.69 24.96
N THR A 217 10.17 -11.71 25.21
CA THR A 217 10.13 -10.91 26.45
C THR A 217 8.84 -10.09 26.52
N LEU A 218 8.42 -9.48 25.41
CA LEU A 218 7.16 -8.72 25.34
C LEU A 218 5.95 -9.61 25.69
N LEU A 219 5.89 -10.83 25.13
CA LEU A 219 4.84 -11.79 25.46
C LEU A 219 4.89 -12.18 26.96
N GLU A 220 6.07 -12.44 27.51
CA GLU A 220 6.21 -12.76 28.93
C GLU A 220 5.72 -11.64 29.84
N LEU A 221 6.08 -10.40 29.52
CA LEU A 221 5.63 -9.23 30.27
C LEU A 221 4.13 -8.98 30.12
N ALA A 222 3.59 -9.17 28.93
CA ALA A 222 2.17 -9.01 28.63
C ALA A 222 1.28 -10.03 29.36
N ARG A 223 1.77 -11.24 29.60
CA ARG A 223 1.10 -12.23 30.45
C ARG A 223 0.98 -11.81 31.91
N LYS A 224 1.92 -10.98 32.39
CA LYS A 224 1.96 -10.49 33.78
C LYS A 224 1.26 -9.13 33.96
N ASN A 225 1.06 -8.39 32.88
CA ASN A 225 0.48 -7.05 32.94
C ASN A 225 -0.46 -6.83 31.73
N ASP A 226 -1.74 -6.68 32.02
CA ASP A 226 -2.82 -6.50 31.04
C ASP A 226 -2.79 -5.14 30.33
N LYS A 227 -2.06 -4.16 30.86
CA LYS A 227 -1.88 -2.84 30.24
C LYS A 227 -0.91 -2.83 29.06
N ILE A 228 -0.06 -3.86 28.92
CA ILE A 228 0.92 -3.93 27.87
C ILE A 228 0.24 -4.24 26.54
N VAL A 229 0.51 -3.39 25.53
CA VAL A 229 0.06 -3.54 24.15
C VAL A 229 1.22 -3.35 23.19
N GLY A 230 1.18 -4.01 22.04
CA GLY A 230 2.17 -3.89 20.97
C GLY A 230 1.63 -3.08 19.80
N VAL A 231 2.46 -2.22 19.19
CA VAL A 231 2.13 -1.46 17.97
C VAL A 231 3.26 -1.59 16.99
N THR A 232 2.95 -1.85 15.72
CA THR A 232 3.95 -1.91 14.65
C THR A 232 3.37 -1.47 13.32
N PRO A 233 4.11 -0.72 12.49
CA PRO A 233 3.64 -0.32 11.17
C PRO A 233 4.05 -1.32 10.08
N ALA A 234 3.19 -2.30 9.79
CA ALA A 234 3.30 -3.29 8.71
C ALA A 234 4.49 -4.26 8.81
N MET A 235 5.03 -4.48 10.01
CA MET A 235 6.20 -5.35 10.19
C MET A 235 6.10 -6.30 11.41
N PRO A 236 4.94 -6.95 11.67
CA PRO A 236 4.80 -7.80 12.85
C PRO A 236 5.76 -8.99 12.82
N SER A 237 6.07 -9.58 11.66
CA SER A 237 7.04 -10.66 11.54
C SER A 237 8.48 -10.15 11.67
N GLY A 238 8.80 -9.00 11.09
CA GLY A 238 10.15 -8.42 11.11
C GLY A 238 10.60 -7.93 12.48
N CYS A 239 9.67 -7.59 13.38
CA CYS A 239 9.96 -7.20 14.76
C CYS A 239 9.55 -8.25 15.80
N SER A 240 9.22 -9.47 15.38
CA SER A 240 8.76 -10.59 16.21
C SER A 240 7.54 -10.32 17.12
N MET A 241 6.78 -9.26 16.85
CA MET A 241 5.48 -9.02 17.51
C MET A 241 4.42 -10.06 17.14
N ASN A 242 4.59 -10.76 16.02
CA ASN A 242 3.77 -11.90 15.64
C ASN A 242 3.73 -13.00 16.70
N ILE A 243 4.72 -13.07 17.60
CA ILE A 243 4.75 -14.01 18.75
C ILE A 243 3.60 -13.65 19.71
N MET A 244 3.52 -12.40 20.15
CA MET A 244 2.44 -11.93 21.03
C MET A 244 1.09 -11.90 20.29
N MET A 245 1.08 -11.52 19.02
CA MET A 245 -0.14 -11.45 18.22
C MET A 245 -0.86 -12.81 18.08
N LYS A 246 -0.14 -13.91 18.07
CA LYS A 246 -0.73 -15.27 18.01
C LYS A 246 -1.49 -15.61 19.27
N GLU A 247 -1.00 -15.18 20.44
CA GLU A 247 -1.59 -15.53 21.74
C GLU A 247 -2.60 -14.47 22.23
N MET A 248 -2.29 -13.19 21.94
CA MET A 248 -3.06 -12.03 22.39
C MET A 248 -3.37 -11.08 21.22
N PRO A 249 -4.19 -11.50 20.22
CA PRO A 249 -4.43 -10.73 18.99
C PRO A 249 -5.08 -9.37 19.27
N ASP A 250 -5.86 -9.23 20.31
CA ASP A 250 -6.55 -7.99 20.68
C ASP A 250 -5.62 -6.95 21.33
N ARG A 251 -4.38 -7.32 21.59
CA ARG A 251 -3.39 -6.47 22.27
C ARG A 251 -2.19 -6.11 21.37
N VAL A 252 -2.22 -6.52 20.11
CA VAL A 252 -1.17 -6.16 19.13
C VAL A 252 -1.82 -5.52 17.91
N PHE A 253 -1.38 -4.32 17.58
CA PHE A 253 -1.93 -3.47 16.54
C PHE A 253 -0.93 -3.31 15.40
N ASP A 254 -1.22 -3.91 14.24
CA ASP A 254 -0.57 -3.57 12.99
C ASP A 254 -1.35 -2.42 12.35
N VAL A 255 -0.71 -1.28 12.21
CA VAL A 255 -1.36 -0.06 11.69
C VAL A 255 -1.10 0.18 10.20
N GLY A 256 -0.49 -0.78 9.49
CA GLY A 256 -0.07 -0.60 8.11
C GLY A 256 1.18 0.28 8.00
N ILE A 257 1.57 0.66 6.78
CA ILE A 257 2.76 1.50 6.56
C ILE A 257 2.43 2.95 6.96
N ALA A 258 2.45 3.22 8.26
CA ALA A 258 2.03 4.49 8.85
C ALA A 258 2.78 4.77 10.17
N GLU A 259 4.08 5.02 10.09
CA GLU A 259 4.99 5.14 11.23
C GLU A 259 4.60 6.30 12.17
N GLY A 260 4.29 7.48 11.61
CA GLY A 260 3.82 8.62 12.39
C GLY A 260 2.52 8.31 13.14
N HIS A 261 1.57 7.65 12.47
CA HIS A 261 0.33 7.19 13.11
C HIS A 261 0.62 6.20 14.25
N ALA A 262 1.54 5.22 14.04
CA ALA A 262 1.92 4.25 15.07
C ALA A 262 2.36 4.93 16.37
N VAL A 263 3.18 5.97 16.27
CA VAL A 263 3.70 6.72 17.42
C VAL A 263 2.60 7.54 18.08
N THR A 264 1.85 8.34 17.32
CA THR A 264 0.75 9.17 17.86
C THR A 264 -0.35 8.31 18.49
N PHE A 265 -0.72 7.19 17.84
CA PHE A 265 -1.67 6.21 18.35
C PHE A 265 -1.20 5.59 19.68
N SER A 266 0.08 5.24 19.77
CA SER A 266 0.70 4.78 21.02
C SER A 266 0.62 5.85 22.11
N GLY A 267 0.87 7.13 21.76
CA GLY A 267 0.70 8.27 22.69
C GLY A 267 -0.72 8.36 23.24
N GLY A 268 -1.74 8.20 22.38
CA GLY A 268 -3.14 8.18 22.80
C GLY A 268 -3.45 7.04 23.77
N MET A 269 -2.97 5.83 23.51
CA MET A 269 -3.14 4.69 24.43
C MET A 269 -2.42 4.88 25.76
N ALA A 270 -1.22 5.47 25.75
CA ALA A 270 -0.48 5.77 26.96
C ALA A 270 -1.21 6.84 27.81
N LYS A 271 -1.87 7.81 27.17
CA LYS A 271 -2.69 8.83 27.86
C LYS A 271 -3.84 8.20 28.63
N GLU A 272 -4.42 7.12 28.10
CA GLU A 272 -5.51 6.36 28.74
C GLU A 272 -5.02 5.26 29.69
N GLY A 273 -3.72 5.21 29.99
CA GLY A 273 -3.13 4.36 31.02
C GLY A 273 -2.67 2.98 30.57
N LEU A 274 -2.62 2.73 29.25
CA LEU A 274 -1.96 1.54 28.70
C LEU A 274 -0.43 1.74 28.65
N LEU A 275 0.29 0.67 28.43
CA LEU A 275 1.74 0.64 28.27
C LEU A 275 2.10 0.16 26.87
N PRO A 276 2.08 1.03 25.86
CA PRO A 276 2.35 0.64 24.49
C PRO A 276 3.85 0.47 24.23
N PHE A 277 4.18 -0.63 23.55
CA PHE A 277 5.47 -0.93 22.97
C PHE A 277 5.35 -0.72 21.46
N CYS A 278 5.88 0.39 20.95
CA CYS A 278 5.86 0.73 19.53
C CYS A 278 7.20 0.34 18.91
N ASN A 279 7.21 -0.70 18.08
CA ASN A 279 8.42 -1.20 17.43
C ASN A 279 8.41 -0.88 15.94
N VAL A 280 9.44 -0.15 15.51
CA VAL A 280 9.65 0.30 14.13
C VAL A 280 11.13 0.14 13.80
N TYR A 281 11.46 -0.27 12.57
CA TYR A 281 12.86 -0.28 12.14
C TYR A 281 13.47 1.12 12.21
N SER A 282 14.75 1.22 12.59
CA SER A 282 15.43 2.50 12.83
C SER A 282 15.37 3.44 11.63
N SER A 283 15.59 2.93 10.42
CA SER A 283 15.51 3.69 9.17
C SER A 283 14.10 4.24 8.90
N PHE A 284 13.04 3.51 9.29
CA PHE A 284 11.65 3.93 9.10
C PHE A 284 11.15 4.83 10.25
N MET A 285 11.75 4.73 11.44
CA MET A 285 11.43 5.61 12.57
C MET A 285 11.69 7.09 12.24
N GLN A 286 12.56 7.40 11.30
CA GLN A 286 12.78 8.77 10.81
C GLN A 286 11.48 9.46 10.35
N ARG A 287 10.52 8.69 9.82
CA ARG A 287 9.22 9.24 9.38
C ARG A 287 8.32 9.66 10.55
N ALA A 288 8.58 9.16 11.75
CA ALA A 288 7.84 9.48 12.96
C ALA A 288 8.58 10.45 13.89
N TYR A 289 9.68 11.07 13.46
CA TYR A 289 10.54 11.92 14.29
C TYR A 289 9.76 13.06 14.95
N ASP A 290 8.96 13.78 14.19
CA ASP A 290 8.12 14.86 14.70
C ASP A 290 7.09 14.35 15.71
N ASN A 291 6.42 13.23 15.41
CA ASN A 291 5.44 12.61 16.29
C ASN A 291 6.06 12.15 17.63
N ILE A 292 7.30 11.67 17.61
CA ILE A 292 8.03 11.30 18.84
C ILE A 292 8.21 12.53 19.73
N ILE A 293 8.64 13.64 19.16
CA ILE A 293 8.91 14.87 19.91
C ILE A 293 7.61 15.49 20.41
N HIS A 294 6.70 15.78 19.48
CA HIS A 294 5.51 16.59 19.76
C HIS A 294 4.41 15.79 20.47
N ASP A 295 4.15 14.55 20.01
CA ASP A 295 2.98 13.79 20.47
C ASP A 295 3.30 12.91 21.69
N VAL A 296 4.57 12.62 21.96
CA VAL A 296 4.99 11.74 23.05
C VAL A 296 5.88 12.46 24.06
N ALA A 297 7.05 12.97 23.63
CA ALA A 297 8.08 13.44 24.54
C ALA A 297 7.67 14.75 25.27
N ILE A 298 7.18 15.75 24.54
CA ILE A 298 6.72 17.03 25.14
C ILE A 298 5.57 16.78 26.10
N GLN A 299 4.68 15.82 25.79
CA GLN A 299 3.54 15.47 26.63
C GLN A 299 3.90 14.50 27.77
N LYS A 300 5.15 14.03 27.84
CA LYS A 300 5.67 13.11 28.87
C LYS A 300 4.85 11.82 28.98
N LEU A 301 4.45 11.26 27.83
CA LEU A 301 3.68 10.03 27.77
C LEU A 301 4.58 8.80 27.88
N HIS A 302 4.09 7.76 28.55
CA HIS A 302 4.82 6.50 28.75
C HIS A 302 4.68 5.57 27.55
N VAL A 303 5.37 5.86 26.47
CA VAL A 303 5.47 5.00 25.29
C VAL A 303 6.86 4.39 25.22
N CYS A 304 6.94 3.05 25.15
CA CYS A 304 8.19 2.37 24.89
C CYS A 304 8.42 2.36 23.37
N LEU A 305 9.36 3.17 22.89
CA LEU A 305 9.77 3.19 21.49
C LEU A 305 10.95 2.25 21.31
N LEU A 306 10.75 1.23 20.51
CA LEU A 306 11.81 0.29 20.12
C LEU A 306 12.12 0.48 18.65
N TYR A 307 13.41 0.60 18.37
CA TYR A 307 13.93 0.63 17.02
C TYR A 307 15.14 -0.31 16.95
N THR A 308 15.12 -1.17 15.96
CA THR A 308 16.22 -2.09 15.69
C THR A 308 16.85 -1.68 14.39
N SER A 309 18.17 -1.74 14.26
CA SER A 309 18.81 -1.78 12.96
C SER A 309 18.41 -3.11 12.31
N ASP A 310 18.09 -3.09 11.04
CA ASP A 310 17.83 -4.27 10.26
C ASP A 310 18.80 -4.35 9.08
N ALA A 311 18.71 -5.44 8.35
CA ALA A 311 19.54 -5.66 7.16
C ALA A 311 19.27 -4.64 6.02
N ALA A 312 18.31 -3.74 6.17
CA ALA A 312 18.08 -2.65 5.22
C ALA A 312 18.99 -1.44 5.50
N ASP A 313 19.67 -1.44 6.63
CA ASP A 313 20.65 -0.42 7.02
C ASP A 313 22.08 -0.77 6.54
N ASP A 314 22.29 -1.96 5.98
CA ASP A 314 23.59 -2.46 5.48
C ASP A 314 23.77 -2.25 3.98
#